data_2882d85cfc0e615cabfbbc7ed6cd46e0
#
_entry.id   2882d85cfc0e615cabfbbc7ed6cd46e0
#
_cell.length_a   1.000
_cell.length_b   1.000
_cell.length_c   1.000
_cell.angle_alpha   90.00
_cell.angle_beta   90.00
_cell.angle_gamma   90.00
#
_symmetry.space_group_name_H-M   'P 1'
#
loop_
_entity.id
_entity.type
_entity.pdbx_description
1 polymer ?
#
loop_
_entity_poly.entity_id
_entity_poly.type
_entity_poly.pdbx_seq_one_letter_code
_entity_poly.pdbx_strand_id
1 'polypeptide(L)'
;MDLKALSNAKYMDKLKEFMLIIFSLMLMGRFVSLYWVLPHSVDALIFLGISVAALFFVGIDIACKKDLLKTSNIIYLMVFFVSCCISCCIFIKYGWLENLKALISIAVSAFFLYPFMKVNGEEKTKKIIVLVQKITICAWLILALISIFTFFIQYSNIFYMHGTRILLGCIENRLFGMFSDPNYASIVSILTIIFSIAILNYKNQNKFIRVISVTNIVVQFFYIVLGASRTGEVCLLLVTFFAALVFSYRIKPQGKLYLLIIRIVAALAVCAAVHYAIEYTRLVFSYVPSLFEPFFQGGGHGRTRAGFMFHKVSMQRPDVADNSDISNLRFRIWSSAVDIFKTSWLFGVSPRNALSYAKDVLPGAFIAQRGYDAHNFYVATLLYTGISGSLTLGIFLVKSAYSIAKHYIKNKFLISDAFFNSMIASVLCIAASGMFLSEILFITTVGSFFFWLFLGSISHRICKENKSI
;
A
#
# COMPACT_ATOMS: atom_id res chain seq x y z
N MET A 1 13.05 26.92 -27.63
CA MET A 1 12.18 25.71 -27.76
C MET A 1 10.82 26.08 -27.17
N ASP A 2 9.75 26.08 -27.96
CA ASP A 2 8.43 26.47 -27.47
C ASP A 2 7.90 25.42 -26.49
N LEU A 3 7.81 25.74 -25.21
CA LEU A 3 7.34 24.85 -24.14
C LEU A 3 5.91 24.34 -24.39
N LYS A 4 5.06 25.13 -25.09
CA LYS A 4 3.72 24.72 -25.48
C LYS A 4 3.74 23.62 -26.55
N ALA A 5 4.61 23.75 -27.55
CA ALA A 5 4.81 22.73 -28.56
C ALA A 5 5.35 21.44 -27.94
N LEU A 6 6.30 21.55 -27.01
CA LEU A 6 6.84 20.42 -26.24
C LEU A 6 5.73 19.71 -25.44
N SER A 7 4.90 20.46 -24.71
CA SER A 7 3.84 19.89 -23.86
C SER A 7 2.75 19.16 -24.64
N ASN A 8 2.57 19.46 -25.91
CA ASN A 8 1.57 18.87 -26.80
C ASN A 8 2.13 17.75 -27.67
N ALA A 9 3.42 17.49 -27.62
CA ALA A 9 4.06 16.48 -28.45
C ALA A 9 3.64 15.06 -27.99
N LYS A 10 3.22 14.22 -28.92
CA LYS A 10 2.78 12.83 -28.69
C LYS A 10 3.82 11.99 -27.94
N TYR A 11 5.11 12.29 -28.10
CA TYR A 11 6.17 11.59 -27.39
C TYR A 11 6.20 11.91 -25.89
N MET A 12 5.75 13.11 -25.46
CA MET A 12 5.68 13.48 -24.05
C MET A 12 4.66 12.62 -23.28
N ASP A 13 3.52 12.32 -23.91
CA ASP A 13 2.55 11.42 -23.31
C ASP A 13 3.14 10.03 -23.11
N LYS A 14 3.82 9.48 -24.16
CA LYS A 14 4.50 8.19 -24.06
C LYS A 14 5.60 8.17 -22.99
N LEU A 15 6.32 9.27 -22.83
CA LEU A 15 7.37 9.39 -21.83
C LEU A 15 6.80 9.39 -20.41
N LYS A 16 5.67 10.08 -20.17
CA LYS A 16 4.94 10.02 -18.89
C LYS A 16 4.40 8.62 -18.60
N GLU A 17 3.86 7.94 -19.61
CA GLU A 17 3.41 6.54 -19.51
C GLU A 17 4.56 5.61 -19.09
N PHE A 18 5.68 5.69 -19.81
CA PHE A 18 6.88 4.92 -19.52
C PHE A 18 7.41 5.19 -18.12
N MET A 19 7.45 6.46 -17.72
CA MET A 19 7.89 6.85 -16.38
C MET A 19 6.99 6.28 -15.29
N LEU A 20 5.67 6.26 -15.47
CA LEU A 20 4.75 5.67 -14.50
C LEU A 20 5.00 4.16 -14.33
N ILE A 21 5.28 3.45 -15.43
CA ILE A 21 5.62 2.02 -15.42
C ILE A 21 6.94 1.80 -14.69
N ILE A 22 8.01 2.53 -15.05
CA ILE A 22 9.33 2.39 -14.41
C ILE A 22 9.23 2.71 -12.92
N PHE A 23 8.47 3.74 -12.56
CA PHE A 23 8.26 4.08 -11.15
C PHE A 23 7.58 2.94 -10.39
N SER A 24 6.52 2.35 -10.94
CA SER A 24 5.86 1.20 -10.32
C SER A 24 6.79 -0.02 -10.17
N LEU A 25 7.61 -0.32 -11.19
CA LEU A 25 8.58 -1.43 -11.16
C LEU A 25 9.68 -1.20 -10.10
N MET A 26 10.22 0.01 -10.01
CA MET A 26 11.19 0.37 -8.97
C MET A 26 10.59 0.19 -7.57
N LEU A 27 9.36 0.66 -7.35
CA LEU A 27 8.69 0.50 -6.07
C LEU A 27 8.42 -0.97 -5.73
N MET A 28 8.03 -1.79 -6.70
CA MET A 28 7.90 -3.24 -6.51
C MET A 28 9.25 -3.88 -6.17
N GLY A 29 10.33 -3.46 -6.84
CA GLY A 29 11.68 -3.94 -6.54
C GLY A 29 12.06 -3.72 -5.07
N ARG A 30 11.76 -2.57 -4.48
CA ARG A 30 12.04 -2.26 -3.07
C ARG A 30 11.36 -3.20 -2.07
N PHE A 31 10.30 -3.91 -2.46
CA PHE A 31 9.66 -4.93 -1.63
C PHE A 31 10.38 -6.27 -1.66
N VAL A 32 11.23 -6.50 -2.65
CA VAL A 32 12.02 -7.73 -2.75
C VAL A 32 13.21 -7.63 -1.80
N SER A 33 13.36 -8.58 -0.88
CA SER A 33 14.47 -8.60 0.08
C SER A 33 15.83 -8.49 -0.58
N LEU A 34 16.04 -9.18 -1.70
CA LEU A 34 17.30 -9.16 -2.45
C LEU A 34 17.60 -7.81 -3.11
N TYR A 35 16.61 -6.93 -3.29
CA TYR A 35 16.86 -5.56 -3.78
C TYR A 35 17.81 -4.80 -2.85
N TRP A 36 17.76 -5.06 -1.55
CA TRP A 36 18.57 -4.38 -0.54
C TRP A 36 20.03 -4.89 -0.46
N VAL A 37 20.41 -5.81 -1.35
CA VAL A 37 21.83 -6.09 -1.66
C VAL A 37 22.46 -4.93 -2.43
N LEU A 38 21.64 -4.13 -3.14
CA LEU A 38 22.12 -2.90 -3.78
C LEU A 38 22.51 -1.86 -2.71
N PRO A 39 23.60 -1.11 -2.94
CA PRO A 39 23.95 0.01 -2.08
C PRO A 39 22.82 1.05 -1.99
N HIS A 40 22.58 1.59 -0.79
CA HIS A 40 21.55 2.62 -0.59
C HIS A 40 21.71 3.85 -1.48
N SER A 41 22.94 4.18 -1.88
CA SER A 41 23.23 5.27 -2.83
C SER A 41 22.65 4.99 -4.21
N VAL A 42 22.68 3.74 -4.68
CA VAL A 42 22.10 3.35 -5.98
C VAL A 42 20.58 3.49 -5.93
N ASP A 43 19.93 2.98 -4.89
CA ASP A 43 18.49 3.16 -4.69
C ASP A 43 18.11 4.64 -4.64
N ALA A 44 18.86 5.45 -3.90
CA ALA A 44 18.64 6.89 -3.78
C ALA A 44 18.77 7.61 -5.14
N LEU A 45 19.78 7.24 -5.96
CA LEU A 45 19.97 7.81 -7.29
C LEU A 45 18.83 7.44 -8.25
N ILE A 46 18.39 6.20 -8.25
CA ILE A 46 17.24 5.74 -9.06
C ILE A 46 15.96 6.52 -8.66
N PHE A 47 15.69 6.60 -7.36
CA PHE A 47 14.53 7.33 -6.85
C PHE A 47 14.61 8.83 -7.19
N LEU A 48 15.78 9.44 -7.03
CA LEU A 48 15.99 10.85 -7.36
C LEU A 48 15.75 11.10 -8.86
N GLY A 49 16.31 10.27 -9.73
CA GLY A 49 16.14 10.39 -11.19
C GLY A 49 14.67 10.33 -11.61
N ILE A 50 13.92 9.34 -11.09
CA ILE A 50 12.48 9.20 -11.34
C ILE A 50 11.71 10.41 -10.79
N SER A 51 12.06 10.86 -9.58
CA SER A 51 11.38 11.99 -8.94
C SER A 51 11.63 13.31 -9.67
N VAL A 52 12.86 13.56 -10.11
CA VAL A 52 13.20 14.74 -10.91
C VAL A 52 12.42 14.74 -12.24
N ALA A 53 12.33 13.60 -12.92
CA ALA A 53 11.53 13.45 -14.13
C ALA A 53 10.04 13.71 -13.85
N ALA A 54 9.49 13.19 -12.74
CA ALA A 54 8.11 13.46 -12.34
C ALA A 54 7.85 14.95 -12.11
N LEU A 55 8.71 15.61 -11.34
CA LEU A 55 8.59 17.04 -11.03
C LEU A 55 8.84 17.92 -12.25
N PHE A 56 9.66 17.49 -13.20
CA PHE A 56 9.81 18.16 -14.49
C PHE A 56 8.49 18.20 -15.28
N PHE A 57 7.74 17.07 -15.34
CA PHE A 57 6.41 17.06 -15.96
C PHE A 57 5.39 17.95 -15.23
N VAL A 58 5.47 18.00 -13.89
CA VAL A 58 4.67 18.93 -13.09
C VAL A 58 4.99 20.39 -13.47
N GLY A 59 6.27 20.74 -13.58
CA GLY A 59 6.71 22.07 -13.98
C GLY A 59 6.21 22.47 -15.37
N ILE A 60 6.28 21.56 -16.35
CA ILE A 60 5.74 21.79 -17.72
C ILE A 60 4.22 22.03 -17.67
N ASP A 61 3.47 21.25 -16.90
CA ASP A 61 2.01 21.43 -16.79
C ASP A 61 1.67 22.78 -16.18
N ILE A 62 2.34 23.17 -15.11
CA ILE A 62 2.13 24.48 -14.45
C ILE A 62 2.45 25.63 -15.41
N ALA A 63 3.54 25.53 -16.17
CA ALA A 63 3.97 26.57 -17.09
C ALA A 63 3.05 26.71 -18.31
N CYS A 64 2.50 25.59 -18.83
CA CYS A 64 1.82 25.56 -20.12
C CYS A 64 0.30 25.43 -20.04
N LYS A 65 -0.20 24.43 -19.28
CA LYS A 65 -1.62 24.02 -19.29
C LYS A 65 -2.37 24.39 -18.02
N LYS A 66 -1.67 24.41 -16.89
CA LYS A 66 -2.24 24.67 -15.55
C LYS A 66 -3.36 23.69 -15.16
N ASP A 67 -3.39 22.50 -15.72
CA ASP A 67 -4.42 21.50 -15.43
C ASP A 67 -4.28 20.91 -14.04
N LEU A 68 -3.05 20.84 -13.53
CA LEU A 68 -2.76 20.50 -12.14
C LEU A 68 -3.51 21.44 -11.19
N LEU A 69 -3.43 22.75 -11.41
CA LEU A 69 -4.07 23.75 -10.55
C LEU A 69 -5.61 23.70 -10.58
N LYS A 70 -6.19 23.10 -11.64
CA LYS A 70 -7.63 22.86 -11.80
C LYS A 70 -8.08 21.51 -11.23
N THR A 71 -7.16 20.73 -10.66
CA THR A 71 -7.50 19.43 -10.06
C THR A 71 -8.31 19.64 -8.78
N SER A 72 -9.33 18.80 -8.59
CA SER A 72 -10.20 18.90 -7.42
C SER A 72 -9.40 18.77 -6.12
N ASN A 73 -9.70 19.64 -5.16
CA ASN A 73 -9.09 19.65 -3.82
C ASN A 73 -7.55 19.85 -3.77
N ILE A 74 -6.89 20.19 -4.88
CA ILE A 74 -5.42 20.35 -4.93
C ILE A 74 -4.90 21.41 -3.96
N ILE A 75 -5.69 22.45 -3.70
CA ILE A 75 -5.32 23.54 -2.78
C ILE A 75 -4.99 23.02 -1.38
N TYR A 76 -5.72 22.02 -0.87
CA TYR A 76 -5.43 21.45 0.44
C TYR A 76 -4.08 20.71 0.46
N LEU A 77 -3.73 20.04 -0.64
CA LEU A 77 -2.43 19.37 -0.77
C LEU A 77 -1.29 20.37 -0.90
N MET A 78 -1.53 21.53 -1.56
CA MET A 78 -0.56 22.62 -1.63
C MET A 78 -0.30 23.22 -0.24
N VAL A 79 -1.37 23.53 0.51
CA VAL A 79 -1.25 24.07 1.87
C VAL A 79 -0.58 23.05 2.81
N PHE A 80 -0.93 21.76 2.70
CA PHE A 80 -0.27 20.68 3.42
C PHE A 80 1.23 20.63 3.10
N PHE A 81 1.60 20.69 1.83
CA PHE A 81 3.00 20.68 1.40
C PHE A 81 3.78 21.87 1.96
N VAL A 82 3.21 23.06 1.93
CA VAL A 82 3.80 24.26 2.55
C VAL A 82 4.01 24.05 4.06
N SER A 83 3.02 23.49 4.76
CA SER A 83 3.16 23.16 6.19
C SER A 83 4.31 22.18 6.44
N CYS A 84 4.49 21.15 5.58
CA CYS A 84 5.62 20.22 5.66
C CYS A 84 6.96 20.97 5.42
N CYS A 85 7.03 21.89 4.46
CA CYS A 85 8.23 22.69 4.21
C CYS A 85 8.59 23.54 5.43
N ILE A 86 7.60 24.20 6.05
CA ILE A 86 7.81 24.99 7.28
C ILE A 86 8.36 24.11 8.39
N SER A 87 7.73 22.95 8.64
CA SER A 87 8.19 21.99 9.63
C SER A 87 9.64 21.54 9.37
N CYS A 88 9.99 21.20 8.13
CA CYS A 88 11.34 20.81 7.76
C CYS A 88 12.36 21.95 7.95
N CYS A 89 11.99 23.20 7.69
CA CYS A 89 12.85 24.36 7.90
C CYS A 89 13.11 24.61 9.40
N ILE A 90 12.08 24.53 10.24
CA ILE A 90 12.20 24.73 11.70
C ILE A 90 13.14 23.69 12.30
N PHE A 91 13.05 22.43 11.86
CA PHE A 91 13.79 21.29 12.40
C PHE A 91 14.96 20.82 11.53
N ILE A 92 15.52 21.69 10.70
CA ILE A 92 16.59 21.40 9.75
C ILE A 92 17.84 20.79 10.40
N LYS A 93 18.14 21.15 11.66
CA LYS A 93 19.29 20.67 12.44
C LYS A 93 19.28 19.16 12.67
N TYR A 94 18.12 18.50 12.63
CA TYR A 94 18.00 17.06 12.89
C TYR A 94 18.23 16.18 11.68
N GLY A 95 18.36 16.75 10.46
CA GLY A 95 18.70 16.00 9.24
C GLY A 95 17.97 16.52 7.99
N TRP A 96 18.55 17.52 7.33
CA TRP A 96 17.95 18.18 6.18
C TRP A 96 17.78 17.24 4.97
N LEU A 97 18.71 16.27 4.77
CA LEU A 97 18.67 15.38 3.61
C LEU A 97 17.48 14.40 3.68
N GLU A 98 17.21 13.85 4.84
CA GLU A 98 16.09 12.94 5.04
C GLU A 98 14.74 13.69 4.91
N ASN A 99 14.68 14.92 5.41
CA ASN A 99 13.53 15.80 5.20
C ASN A 99 13.31 16.11 3.72
N LEU A 100 14.37 16.38 2.96
CA LEU A 100 14.28 16.61 1.52
C LEU A 100 13.71 15.39 0.78
N LYS A 101 14.15 14.18 1.12
CA LYS A 101 13.59 12.92 0.57
C LYS A 101 12.10 12.80 0.86
N ALA A 102 11.65 13.17 2.07
CA ALA A 102 10.24 13.16 2.41
C ALA A 102 9.45 14.20 1.60
N LEU A 103 9.95 15.43 1.47
CA LEU A 103 9.31 16.48 0.67
C LEU A 103 9.20 16.07 -0.81
N ILE A 104 10.22 15.43 -1.37
CA ILE A 104 10.18 14.89 -2.73
C ILE A 104 9.09 13.80 -2.84
N SER A 105 9.00 12.88 -1.88
CA SER A 105 7.96 11.84 -1.86
C SER A 105 6.55 12.44 -1.82
N ILE A 106 6.35 13.46 -0.97
CA ILE A 106 5.07 14.18 -0.86
C ILE A 106 4.76 14.90 -2.17
N ALA A 107 5.74 15.62 -2.76
CA ALA A 107 5.54 16.36 -3.99
C ALA A 107 5.18 15.44 -5.17
N VAL A 108 5.86 14.31 -5.33
CA VAL A 108 5.55 13.31 -6.36
C VAL A 108 4.15 12.74 -6.16
N SER A 109 3.78 12.40 -4.93
CA SER A 109 2.46 11.85 -4.61
C SER A 109 1.34 12.87 -4.86
N ALA A 110 1.49 14.09 -4.35
CA ALA A 110 0.46 15.11 -4.38
C ALA A 110 0.34 15.82 -5.74
N PHE A 111 1.46 16.05 -6.45
CA PHE A 111 1.49 16.91 -7.64
C PHE A 111 1.74 16.16 -8.95
N PHE A 112 2.25 14.91 -8.90
CA PHE A 112 2.38 14.09 -10.09
C PHE A 112 1.33 12.96 -10.14
N LEU A 113 1.25 12.10 -9.09
CA LEU A 113 0.34 10.95 -9.10
C LEU A 113 -1.13 11.36 -8.95
N TYR A 114 -1.46 12.22 -8.00
CA TYR A 114 -2.85 12.62 -7.75
C TYR A 114 -3.50 13.33 -8.95
N PRO A 115 -2.90 14.32 -9.62
CA PRO A 115 -3.50 14.98 -10.78
C PRO A 115 -3.30 14.23 -12.10
N PHE A 116 -2.66 13.06 -12.11
CA PHE A 116 -2.20 12.37 -13.33
C PHE A 116 -3.31 12.17 -14.36
N MET A 117 -4.51 11.73 -13.95
CA MET A 117 -5.63 11.53 -14.87
C MET A 117 -6.17 12.84 -15.43
N LYS A 118 -6.17 13.92 -14.65
CA LYS A 118 -6.59 15.25 -15.10
C LYS A 118 -5.65 15.81 -16.15
N VAL A 119 -4.34 15.62 -15.95
CA VAL A 119 -3.29 16.18 -16.83
C VAL A 119 -3.15 15.37 -18.14
N ASN A 120 -3.28 14.04 -18.08
CA ASN A 120 -3.05 13.15 -19.25
C ASN A 120 -4.34 12.71 -19.97
N GLY A 121 -5.50 12.98 -19.39
CA GLY A 121 -6.79 12.55 -19.93
C GLY A 121 -7.20 11.14 -19.49
N GLU A 122 -8.52 10.93 -19.41
CA GLU A 122 -9.13 9.74 -18.81
C GLU A 122 -8.82 8.45 -19.57
N GLU A 123 -9.03 8.44 -20.88
CA GLU A 123 -8.87 7.22 -21.71
C GLU A 123 -7.43 6.71 -21.73
N LYS A 124 -6.44 7.60 -21.86
CA LYS A 124 -5.02 7.25 -21.84
C LYS A 124 -4.64 6.72 -20.46
N THR A 125 -5.02 7.44 -19.40
CA THR A 125 -4.71 7.06 -18.03
C THR A 125 -5.34 5.72 -17.66
N LYS A 126 -6.58 5.45 -18.07
CA LYS A 126 -7.23 4.16 -17.85
C LYS A 126 -6.44 3.00 -18.48
N LYS A 127 -5.97 3.16 -19.71
CA LYS A 127 -5.15 2.12 -20.40
C LYS A 127 -3.85 1.86 -19.64
N ILE A 128 -3.17 2.90 -19.16
CA ILE A 128 -1.91 2.77 -18.41
C ILE A 128 -2.16 2.12 -17.06
N ILE A 129 -3.18 2.55 -16.32
CA ILE A 129 -3.54 1.95 -15.03
C ILE A 129 -3.79 0.44 -15.21
N VAL A 130 -4.56 0.05 -16.22
CA VAL A 130 -4.82 -1.39 -16.50
C VAL A 130 -3.54 -2.14 -16.83
N LEU A 131 -2.62 -1.51 -17.58
CA LEU A 131 -1.32 -2.12 -17.88
C LEU A 131 -0.47 -2.28 -16.60
N VAL A 132 -0.37 -1.24 -15.77
CA VAL A 132 0.36 -1.31 -14.48
C VAL A 132 -0.26 -2.35 -13.54
N GLN A 133 -1.58 -2.44 -13.48
CA GLN A 133 -2.27 -3.50 -12.72
C GLN A 133 -1.86 -4.90 -13.21
N LYS A 134 -1.83 -5.14 -14.53
CA LYS A 134 -1.41 -6.42 -15.10
C LYS A 134 0.06 -6.75 -14.78
N ILE A 135 0.94 -5.76 -14.91
CA ILE A 135 2.37 -5.92 -14.56
C ILE A 135 2.50 -6.27 -13.07
N THR A 136 1.78 -5.56 -12.20
CA THR A 136 1.80 -5.81 -10.75
C THR A 136 1.29 -7.22 -10.42
N ILE A 137 0.20 -7.68 -11.06
CA ILE A 137 -0.31 -9.04 -10.89
C ILE A 137 0.75 -10.08 -11.26
N CYS A 138 1.37 -9.95 -12.43
CA CYS A 138 2.37 -10.92 -12.89
C CYS A 138 3.61 -10.94 -11.99
N ALA A 139 4.14 -9.77 -11.63
CA ALA A 139 5.31 -9.68 -10.76
C ALA A 139 5.02 -10.26 -9.35
N TRP A 140 3.88 -9.87 -8.76
CA TRP A 140 3.51 -10.34 -7.43
C TRP A 140 3.18 -11.83 -7.39
N LEU A 141 2.56 -12.36 -8.45
CA LEU A 141 2.30 -13.79 -8.59
C LEU A 141 3.59 -14.60 -8.56
N ILE A 142 4.59 -14.19 -9.36
CA ILE A 142 5.89 -14.87 -9.41
C ILE A 142 6.57 -14.84 -8.03
N LEU A 143 6.64 -13.66 -7.40
CA LEU A 143 7.25 -13.48 -6.09
C LEU A 143 6.53 -14.30 -5.01
N ALA A 144 5.20 -14.33 -5.03
CA ALA A 144 4.41 -15.11 -4.07
C ALA A 144 4.59 -16.62 -4.26
N LEU A 145 4.65 -17.11 -5.51
CA LEU A 145 4.92 -18.53 -5.81
C LEU A 145 6.29 -18.97 -5.27
N ILE A 146 7.34 -18.17 -5.53
CA ILE A 146 8.68 -18.43 -5.00
C ILE A 146 8.63 -18.41 -3.46
N SER A 147 7.94 -17.43 -2.87
CA SER A 147 7.80 -17.31 -1.41
C SER A 147 7.11 -18.53 -0.80
N ILE A 148 6.00 -19.00 -1.38
CA ILE A 148 5.28 -20.19 -0.91
C ILE A 148 6.16 -21.44 -1.04
N PHE A 149 6.97 -21.54 -2.11
CA PHE A 149 7.93 -22.63 -2.25
C PHE A 149 8.96 -22.61 -1.11
N THR A 150 9.47 -21.45 -0.69
CA THR A 150 10.38 -21.38 0.48
C THR A 150 9.70 -21.83 1.77
N PHE A 151 8.37 -21.69 1.91
CA PHE A 151 7.62 -22.23 3.03
C PHE A 151 7.57 -23.75 3.01
N PHE A 152 7.35 -24.37 1.86
CA PHE A 152 7.29 -25.84 1.76
C PHE A 152 8.60 -26.52 2.15
N ILE A 153 9.73 -25.93 1.78
CA ILE A 153 11.06 -26.45 2.12
C ILE A 153 11.62 -25.90 3.45
N GLN A 154 10.83 -25.12 4.19
CA GLN A 154 11.23 -24.44 5.44
C GLN A 154 12.56 -23.67 5.32
N TYR A 155 12.78 -23.07 4.14
CA TYR A 155 13.97 -22.26 3.91
C TYR A 155 13.95 -21.02 4.78
N SER A 156 15.07 -20.74 5.45
CA SER A 156 15.26 -19.52 6.26
C SER A 156 16.69 -19.04 6.12
N ASN A 157 16.87 -17.78 5.79
CA ASN A 157 18.18 -17.15 5.74
C ASN A 157 18.12 -15.69 6.19
N ILE A 158 19.06 -15.31 7.04
CA ILE A 158 19.22 -13.96 7.56
C ILE A 158 20.66 -13.55 7.37
N PHE A 159 20.89 -12.48 6.63
CA PHE A 159 22.21 -11.91 6.48
C PHE A 159 22.18 -10.38 6.48
N TYR A 160 23.32 -9.74 6.60
CA TYR A 160 23.44 -8.29 6.63
C TYR A 160 24.24 -7.81 5.42
N MET A 161 23.71 -6.78 4.74
CA MET A 161 24.39 -6.12 3.63
C MET A 161 24.16 -4.61 3.74
N HIS A 162 25.22 -3.83 3.62
CA HIS A 162 25.18 -2.35 3.72
C HIS A 162 24.44 -1.83 4.96
N GLY A 163 24.56 -2.53 6.12
CA GLY A 163 23.88 -2.18 7.36
C GLY A 163 22.40 -2.56 7.43
N THR A 164 21.85 -3.16 6.38
CA THR A 164 20.45 -3.62 6.33
C THR A 164 20.38 -5.12 6.60
N ARG A 165 19.42 -5.51 7.47
CA ARG A 165 19.09 -6.91 7.74
C ARG A 165 18.22 -7.42 6.60
N ILE A 166 18.69 -8.43 5.87
CA ILE A 166 17.98 -9.06 4.76
C ILE A 166 17.38 -10.38 5.25
N LEU A 167 16.09 -10.53 5.09
CA LEU A 167 15.30 -11.66 5.56
C LEU A 167 14.75 -12.42 4.36
N LEU A 168 14.96 -13.73 4.31
CA LEU A 168 14.47 -14.60 3.24
C LEU A 168 13.82 -15.87 3.82
N GLY A 169 12.69 -16.26 3.25
CA GLY A 169 12.00 -17.51 3.59
C GLY A 169 11.14 -17.39 4.84
N CYS A 170 11.18 -18.41 5.72
CA CYS A 170 10.37 -18.50 6.93
C CYS A 170 11.16 -17.98 8.14
N ILE A 171 10.68 -16.92 8.78
CA ILE A 171 11.34 -16.27 9.91
C ILE A 171 10.30 -15.99 10.98
N GLU A 172 10.58 -16.37 12.23
CA GLU A 172 9.68 -16.16 13.37
C GLU A 172 8.27 -16.71 13.12
N ASN A 173 8.20 -17.93 12.57
CA ASN A 173 6.95 -18.62 12.21
C ASN A 173 6.07 -17.83 11.22
N ARG A 174 6.67 -16.99 10.38
CA ARG A 174 6.01 -16.18 9.35
C ARG A 174 6.70 -16.38 8.01
N LEU A 175 5.92 -16.36 6.95
CA LEU A 175 6.45 -16.33 5.59
C LEU A 175 6.81 -14.90 5.17
N PHE A 176 8.11 -14.57 5.18
CA PHE A 176 8.66 -13.44 4.46
C PHE A 176 8.84 -13.81 2.99
N GLY A 177 9.35 -15.00 2.72
CA GLY A 177 9.61 -15.47 1.37
C GLY A 177 10.66 -14.59 0.68
N MET A 178 10.29 -13.99 -0.44
CA MET A 178 11.10 -13.04 -1.19
C MET A 178 10.87 -11.59 -0.76
N PHE A 179 9.93 -11.32 0.15
CA PHE A 179 9.55 -9.97 0.53
C PHE A 179 10.26 -9.51 1.80
N SER A 180 10.62 -8.22 1.85
CA SER A 180 11.32 -7.61 2.97
C SER A 180 10.43 -7.45 4.23
N ASP A 181 9.12 -7.28 4.05
CA ASP A 181 8.14 -7.17 5.13
C ASP A 181 6.80 -7.78 4.72
N PRO A 182 6.32 -8.84 5.41
CA PRO A 182 5.06 -9.50 5.10
C PRO A 182 3.83 -8.63 5.35
N ASN A 183 3.89 -7.57 6.17
CA ASN A 183 2.74 -6.70 6.39
C ASN A 183 2.47 -5.86 5.13
N TYR A 184 3.49 -5.18 4.63
CA TYR A 184 3.39 -4.40 3.39
C TYR A 184 3.11 -5.32 2.18
N ALA A 185 3.78 -6.47 2.09
CA ALA A 185 3.56 -7.43 1.02
C ALA A 185 2.12 -7.94 0.98
N SER A 186 1.50 -8.20 2.14
CA SER A 186 0.09 -8.60 2.24
C SER A 186 -0.86 -7.52 1.71
N ILE A 187 -0.58 -6.23 1.95
CA ILE A 187 -1.40 -5.15 1.39
C ILE A 187 -1.36 -5.17 -0.14
N VAL A 188 -0.15 -5.27 -0.73
CA VAL A 188 -0.04 -5.34 -2.19
C VAL A 188 -0.64 -6.64 -2.74
N SER A 189 -0.55 -7.76 -2.01
CA SER A 189 -1.26 -9.00 -2.35
C SER A 189 -2.78 -8.78 -2.45
N ILE A 190 -3.38 -8.06 -1.50
CA ILE A 190 -4.80 -7.70 -1.54
C ILE A 190 -5.09 -6.80 -2.75
N LEU A 191 -4.23 -5.81 -3.04
CA LEU A 191 -4.38 -4.98 -4.23
C LEU A 191 -4.37 -5.82 -5.52
N THR A 192 -3.48 -6.79 -5.63
CA THR A 192 -3.43 -7.66 -6.81
C THR A 192 -4.63 -8.61 -6.91
N ILE A 193 -5.23 -9.03 -5.79
CA ILE A 193 -6.54 -9.72 -5.78
C ILE A 193 -7.62 -8.80 -6.34
N ILE A 194 -7.71 -7.55 -5.86
CA ILE A 194 -8.67 -6.54 -6.35
C ILE A 194 -8.49 -6.33 -7.86
N PHE A 195 -7.26 -6.16 -8.33
CA PHE A 195 -6.95 -5.98 -9.76
C PHE A 195 -7.33 -7.19 -10.58
N SER A 196 -7.07 -8.40 -10.09
CA SER A 196 -7.43 -9.65 -10.76
C SER A 196 -8.95 -9.77 -10.91
N ILE A 197 -9.72 -9.47 -9.86
CA ILE A 197 -11.19 -9.46 -9.91
C ILE A 197 -11.68 -8.42 -10.92
N ALA A 198 -11.09 -7.22 -10.96
CA ALA A 198 -11.45 -6.20 -11.92
C ALA A 198 -11.17 -6.64 -13.37
N ILE A 199 -10.00 -7.22 -13.63
CA ILE A 199 -9.60 -7.70 -14.95
C ILE A 199 -10.51 -8.83 -15.44
N LEU A 200 -10.93 -9.75 -14.56
CA LEU A 200 -11.90 -10.80 -14.91
C LEU A 200 -13.25 -10.25 -15.36
N ASN A 201 -13.63 -9.06 -14.87
CA ASN A 201 -14.86 -8.36 -15.24
C ASN A 201 -14.72 -7.47 -16.51
N TYR A 202 -13.50 -7.27 -17.06
CA TYR A 202 -13.32 -6.50 -18.28
C TYR A 202 -13.69 -7.33 -19.50
N LYS A 203 -14.42 -6.69 -20.45
CA LYS A 203 -14.75 -7.32 -21.74
C LYS A 203 -13.48 -7.58 -22.55
N ASN A 204 -13.48 -8.64 -23.35
CA ASN A 204 -12.43 -8.97 -24.33
C ASN A 204 -11.03 -9.22 -23.74
N GLN A 205 -10.92 -9.76 -22.50
CA GLN A 205 -9.63 -10.20 -21.99
C GLN A 205 -9.22 -11.55 -22.59
N ASN A 206 -7.92 -11.66 -22.93
CA ASN A 206 -7.30 -12.91 -23.38
C ASN A 206 -7.46 -14.01 -22.32
N LYS A 207 -7.70 -15.25 -22.76
CA LYS A 207 -7.81 -16.45 -21.88
C LYS A 207 -6.60 -16.59 -20.96
N PHE A 208 -5.40 -16.33 -21.44
CA PHE A 208 -4.16 -16.39 -20.66
C PHE A 208 -4.19 -15.42 -19.46
N ILE A 209 -4.58 -14.15 -19.67
CA ILE A 209 -4.69 -13.16 -18.59
C ILE A 209 -5.78 -13.54 -17.58
N ARG A 210 -6.87 -14.18 -18.02
CA ARG A 210 -7.90 -14.70 -17.11
C ARG A 210 -7.35 -15.81 -16.22
N VAL A 211 -6.60 -16.76 -16.78
CA VAL A 211 -5.96 -17.85 -16.00
C VAL A 211 -5.00 -17.25 -14.97
N ILE A 212 -4.09 -16.35 -15.41
CA ILE A 212 -3.18 -15.66 -14.48
C ILE A 212 -3.95 -14.97 -13.35
N SER A 213 -5.04 -14.26 -13.67
CA SER A 213 -5.82 -13.55 -12.65
C SER A 213 -6.45 -14.49 -11.63
N VAL A 214 -7.03 -15.61 -12.07
CA VAL A 214 -7.60 -16.62 -11.15
C VAL A 214 -6.50 -17.25 -10.30
N THR A 215 -5.39 -17.67 -10.90
CA THR A 215 -4.23 -18.23 -10.18
C THR A 215 -3.69 -17.23 -9.17
N ASN A 216 -3.59 -15.94 -9.56
CA ASN A 216 -3.13 -14.90 -8.64
C ASN A 216 -4.03 -14.75 -7.41
N ILE A 217 -5.36 -14.76 -7.57
CA ILE A 217 -6.29 -14.67 -6.42
C ILE A 217 -5.99 -15.77 -5.41
N VAL A 218 -5.84 -17.00 -5.88
CA VAL A 218 -5.59 -18.17 -5.01
C VAL A 218 -4.21 -18.09 -4.34
N VAL A 219 -3.17 -17.80 -5.12
CA VAL A 219 -1.79 -17.74 -4.62
C VAL A 219 -1.61 -16.60 -3.63
N GLN A 220 -2.18 -15.42 -3.89
CA GLN A 220 -2.08 -14.29 -2.96
C GLN A 220 -2.86 -14.55 -1.67
N PHE A 221 -4.00 -15.22 -1.72
CA PHE A 221 -4.72 -15.64 -0.52
C PHE A 221 -3.81 -16.51 0.37
N PHE A 222 -3.16 -17.52 -0.20
CA PHE A 222 -2.22 -18.36 0.55
C PHE A 222 -1.05 -17.56 1.10
N TYR A 223 -0.47 -16.64 0.32
CA TYR A 223 0.62 -15.80 0.80
C TYR A 223 0.19 -14.94 2.01
N ILE A 224 -1.02 -14.32 1.98
CA ILE A 224 -1.55 -13.52 3.10
C ILE A 224 -1.70 -14.38 4.35
N VAL A 225 -2.22 -15.60 4.22
CA VAL A 225 -2.39 -16.55 5.34
C VAL A 225 -1.05 -16.94 5.95
N LEU A 226 -0.06 -17.33 5.12
CA LEU A 226 1.25 -17.78 5.56
C LEU A 226 2.13 -16.62 6.07
N GLY A 227 1.95 -15.41 5.54
CA GLY A 227 2.63 -14.20 6.01
C GLY A 227 2.19 -13.77 7.42
N ALA A 228 1.07 -14.32 7.93
CA ALA A 228 0.52 -14.08 9.26
C ALA A 228 0.44 -12.58 9.63
N SER A 229 0.03 -11.74 8.66
CA SER A 229 -0.10 -10.30 8.84
C SER A 229 -1.48 -9.92 9.37
N ARG A 230 -1.59 -9.52 10.63
CA ARG A 230 -2.84 -9.02 11.21
C ARG A 230 -3.40 -7.82 10.42
N THR A 231 -2.52 -6.92 10.00
CA THR A 231 -2.91 -5.77 9.16
C THR A 231 -3.48 -6.24 7.82
N GLY A 232 -2.82 -7.22 7.18
CA GLY A 232 -3.31 -7.82 5.94
C GLY A 232 -4.68 -8.49 6.13
N GLU A 233 -4.88 -9.22 7.22
CA GLU A 233 -6.14 -9.89 7.52
C GLU A 233 -7.30 -8.88 7.70
N VAL A 234 -7.10 -7.83 8.50
CA VAL A 234 -8.09 -6.76 8.70
C VAL A 234 -8.43 -6.06 7.37
N CYS A 235 -7.41 -5.75 6.55
CA CYS A 235 -7.62 -5.11 5.25
C CYS A 235 -8.34 -6.04 4.26
N LEU A 236 -8.03 -7.35 4.27
CA LEU A 236 -8.70 -8.34 3.44
C LEU A 236 -10.18 -8.45 3.81
N LEU A 237 -10.51 -8.50 5.11
CA LEU A 237 -11.89 -8.53 5.58
C LEU A 237 -12.65 -7.26 5.21
N LEU A 238 -12.04 -6.08 5.33
CA LEU A 238 -12.65 -4.81 4.92
C LEU A 238 -12.95 -4.78 3.41
N VAL A 239 -12.01 -5.21 2.57
CA VAL A 239 -12.20 -5.28 1.12
C VAL A 239 -13.26 -6.32 0.76
N THR A 240 -13.29 -7.45 1.46
CA THR A 240 -14.34 -8.48 1.30
C THR A 240 -15.71 -7.93 1.64
N PHE A 241 -15.82 -7.20 2.75
CA PHE A 241 -17.07 -6.54 3.15
C PHE A 241 -17.57 -5.56 2.09
N PHE A 242 -16.67 -4.69 1.60
CA PHE A 242 -16.99 -3.76 0.52
C PHE A 242 -17.44 -4.50 -0.77
N ALA A 243 -16.69 -5.52 -1.18
CA ALA A 243 -17.02 -6.32 -2.37
C ALA A 243 -18.37 -7.03 -2.25
N ALA A 244 -18.67 -7.61 -1.08
CA ALA A 244 -19.95 -8.26 -0.80
C ALA A 244 -21.12 -7.26 -0.86
N LEU A 245 -20.95 -6.05 -0.31
CA LEU A 245 -21.95 -4.98 -0.43
C LEU A 245 -22.17 -4.60 -1.90
N VAL A 246 -21.10 -4.32 -2.65
CA VAL A 246 -21.20 -3.97 -4.07
C VAL A 246 -21.91 -5.05 -4.86
N PHE A 247 -21.57 -6.32 -4.63
CA PHE A 247 -22.18 -7.47 -5.29
C PHE A 247 -23.69 -7.57 -4.96
N SER A 248 -24.07 -7.38 -3.70
CA SER A 248 -25.47 -7.43 -3.27
C SER A 248 -26.33 -6.33 -3.92
N TYR A 249 -25.75 -5.15 -4.14
CA TYR A 249 -26.42 -4.06 -4.86
C TYR A 249 -26.52 -4.32 -6.37
N ARG A 250 -25.61 -5.07 -6.97
CA ARG A 250 -25.73 -5.51 -8.38
C ARG A 250 -26.93 -6.43 -8.60
N ILE A 251 -27.20 -7.33 -7.63
CA ILE A 251 -28.31 -8.30 -7.74
C ILE A 251 -29.67 -7.59 -7.56
N LYS A 252 -29.76 -6.67 -6.57
CA LYS A 252 -31.00 -5.92 -6.29
C LYS A 252 -30.68 -4.45 -6.03
N PRO A 253 -30.72 -3.55 -7.03
CA PRO A 253 -30.28 -2.16 -6.89
C PRO A 253 -31.22 -1.27 -6.10
N GLN A 254 -32.46 -1.71 -5.82
CA GLN A 254 -33.42 -0.94 -5.02
C GLN A 254 -33.65 -1.63 -3.68
N GLY A 255 -33.92 -0.87 -2.62
CA GLY A 255 -34.21 -1.48 -1.35
C GLY A 255 -34.68 -0.50 -0.27
N LYS A 256 -35.65 -0.95 0.52
CA LYS A 256 -36.07 -0.35 1.79
C LYS A 256 -34.95 -0.56 2.83
N LEU A 257 -35.02 0.13 3.96
CA LEU A 257 -34.00 0.07 5.03
C LEU A 257 -33.71 -1.37 5.50
N TYR A 258 -34.73 -2.24 5.59
CA TYR A 258 -34.49 -3.64 5.99
C TYR A 258 -33.60 -4.41 5.02
N LEU A 259 -33.64 -4.09 3.71
CA LEU A 259 -32.71 -4.71 2.73
C LEU A 259 -31.27 -4.26 2.93
N LEU A 260 -31.03 -3.05 3.40
CA LEU A 260 -29.68 -2.59 3.77
C LEU A 260 -29.16 -3.43 4.95
N ILE A 261 -29.98 -3.66 5.97
CA ILE A 261 -29.61 -4.50 7.11
C ILE A 261 -29.28 -5.93 6.66
N ILE A 262 -30.12 -6.53 5.82
CA ILE A 262 -29.87 -7.88 5.27
C ILE A 262 -28.53 -7.92 4.51
N ARG A 263 -28.20 -6.90 3.71
CA ARG A 263 -26.93 -6.81 2.97
C ARG A 263 -25.73 -6.71 3.89
N ILE A 264 -25.85 -5.91 4.95
CA ILE A 264 -24.78 -5.77 5.96
C ILE A 264 -24.57 -7.12 6.65
N VAL A 265 -25.63 -7.78 7.10
CA VAL A 265 -25.55 -9.10 7.75
C VAL A 265 -24.96 -10.14 6.79
N ALA A 266 -25.37 -10.16 5.52
CA ALA A 266 -24.81 -11.04 4.51
C ALA A 266 -23.32 -10.75 4.26
N ALA A 267 -22.91 -9.49 4.19
CA ALA A 267 -21.52 -9.10 4.03
C ALA A 267 -20.67 -9.51 5.25
N LEU A 268 -21.19 -9.36 6.46
CA LEU A 268 -20.54 -9.84 7.69
C LEU A 268 -20.42 -11.37 7.71
N ALA A 269 -21.42 -12.09 7.25
CA ALA A 269 -21.36 -13.56 7.12
C ALA A 269 -20.28 -14.00 6.13
N VAL A 270 -20.12 -13.29 4.99
CA VAL A 270 -19.01 -13.53 4.04
C VAL A 270 -17.65 -13.24 4.68
N CYS A 271 -17.52 -12.17 5.45
CA CYS A 271 -16.30 -11.87 6.19
C CYS A 271 -15.98 -12.97 7.21
N ALA A 272 -16.95 -13.46 7.96
CA ALA A 272 -16.78 -14.59 8.88
C ALA A 272 -16.33 -15.85 8.14
N ALA A 273 -16.92 -16.16 6.98
CA ALA A 273 -16.51 -17.30 6.17
C ALA A 273 -15.06 -17.17 5.68
N VAL A 274 -14.63 -15.97 5.26
CA VAL A 274 -13.24 -15.70 4.87
C VAL A 274 -12.29 -15.84 6.06
N HIS A 275 -12.66 -15.33 7.24
CA HIS A 275 -11.86 -15.49 8.46
C HIS A 275 -11.68 -16.98 8.83
N TYR A 276 -12.75 -17.78 8.83
CA TYR A 276 -12.65 -19.21 9.05
C TYR A 276 -11.83 -19.93 7.97
N ALA A 277 -11.93 -19.49 6.71
CA ALA A 277 -11.09 -20.01 5.63
C ALA A 277 -9.61 -19.72 5.87
N ILE A 278 -9.25 -18.54 6.39
CA ILE A 278 -7.88 -18.18 6.78
C ILE A 278 -7.39 -19.15 7.88
N GLU A 279 -8.14 -19.32 8.96
CA GLU A 279 -7.74 -20.17 10.08
C GLU A 279 -7.64 -21.66 9.67
N TYR A 280 -8.59 -22.15 8.88
CA TYR A 280 -8.56 -23.51 8.35
C TYR A 280 -7.36 -23.73 7.42
N THR A 281 -7.10 -22.78 6.52
CA THR A 281 -5.93 -22.83 5.63
C THR A 281 -4.63 -22.83 6.43
N ARG A 282 -4.52 -22.00 7.47
CA ARG A 282 -3.36 -21.96 8.36
C ARG A 282 -3.15 -23.32 9.06
N LEU A 283 -4.23 -23.94 9.52
CA LEU A 283 -4.17 -25.28 10.13
C LEU A 283 -3.68 -26.32 9.12
N VAL A 284 -4.26 -26.39 7.92
CA VAL A 284 -3.87 -27.38 6.90
C VAL A 284 -2.41 -27.17 6.48
N PHE A 285 -2.02 -25.92 6.19
CA PHE A 285 -0.66 -25.62 5.75
C PHE A 285 0.39 -25.83 6.85
N SER A 286 0.02 -25.87 8.12
CA SER A 286 0.98 -26.21 9.18
C SER A 286 1.53 -27.64 9.09
N TYR A 287 0.85 -28.55 8.37
CA TYR A 287 1.30 -29.93 8.14
C TYR A 287 2.02 -30.11 6.79
N VAL A 288 1.87 -29.18 5.85
CA VAL A 288 2.41 -29.33 4.49
C VAL A 288 3.94 -29.45 4.44
N PRO A 289 4.74 -28.68 5.22
CA PRO A 289 6.20 -28.83 5.20
C PRO A 289 6.69 -30.25 5.52
N SER A 290 6.01 -30.97 6.42
CA SER A 290 6.38 -32.36 6.76
C SER A 290 6.31 -33.33 5.58
N LEU A 291 5.51 -33.00 4.55
CA LEU A 291 5.44 -33.79 3.31
C LEU A 291 6.69 -33.63 2.43
N PHE A 292 7.36 -32.47 2.52
CA PHE A 292 8.54 -32.15 1.71
C PHE A 292 9.85 -32.47 2.41
N GLU A 293 9.84 -32.65 3.73
CA GLU A 293 11.03 -32.95 4.54
C GLU A 293 11.86 -34.15 4.02
N PRO A 294 11.27 -35.27 3.61
CA PRO A 294 12.01 -36.41 3.09
C PRO A 294 12.80 -36.13 1.81
N PHE A 295 12.38 -35.14 1.03
CA PHE A 295 13.03 -34.80 -0.25
C PHE A 295 14.23 -33.86 -0.08
N PHE A 296 14.27 -33.06 1.00
CA PHE A 296 15.27 -32.02 1.22
C PHE A 296 16.26 -32.33 2.36
N GLN A 297 15.94 -33.26 3.23
CA GLN A 297 16.89 -33.80 4.23
C GLN A 297 17.78 -34.87 3.60
N GLY A 298 18.55 -34.52 2.59
CA GLY A 298 19.46 -35.41 1.90
C GLY A 298 20.67 -35.79 2.74
N GLY A 299 20.84 -37.11 3.03
CA GLY A 299 22.14 -37.75 3.12
C GLY A 299 22.95 -37.54 4.40
N GLY A 300 22.35 -37.42 5.56
CA GLY A 300 23.02 -37.63 6.84
C GLY A 300 22.97 -39.13 7.21
N HIS A 301 24.10 -39.83 7.17
CA HIS A 301 24.21 -41.21 7.57
C HIS A 301 23.63 -41.43 9.00
N GLY A 302 22.61 -42.27 9.13
CA GLY A 302 22.29 -42.89 10.41
C GLY A 302 20.91 -42.66 11.01
N ARG A 303 19.89 -42.16 10.28
CA ARG A 303 18.51 -42.28 10.76
C ARG A 303 17.79 -43.41 10.02
N THR A 304 17.56 -44.51 10.75
CA THR A 304 16.60 -45.58 10.40
C THR A 304 15.32 -44.95 9.84
N ARG A 305 14.73 -45.59 8.82
CA ARG A 305 13.37 -45.35 8.31
C ARG A 305 12.33 -45.57 9.44
N ALA A 306 12.39 -44.74 10.47
CA ALA A 306 11.28 -44.59 11.41
C ALA A 306 10.16 -43.87 10.65
N GLY A 307 8.98 -44.47 10.66
CA GLY A 307 7.84 -44.15 9.83
C GLY A 307 7.61 -42.66 9.65
N PHE A 308 7.19 -42.30 8.46
CA PHE A 308 6.79 -40.96 8.06
C PHE A 308 5.79 -40.41 9.09
N MET A 309 6.26 -39.57 10.00
CA MET A 309 5.39 -38.92 11.01
C MET A 309 5.04 -37.51 10.53
N PHE A 310 3.77 -37.32 10.25
CA PHE A 310 3.23 -35.98 10.06
C PHE A 310 3.42 -35.17 11.33
N HIS A 311 4.20 -34.11 11.26
CA HIS A 311 4.37 -33.20 12.38
C HIS A 311 3.90 -31.77 11.97
N LYS A 312 3.44 -31.04 12.96
CA LYS A 312 2.93 -29.70 12.80
C LYS A 312 4.05 -28.69 12.97
N VAL A 313 4.27 -27.83 11.93
CA VAL A 313 5.14 -26.66 12.06
C VAL A 313 4.37 -25.57 12.80
N SER A 314 5.01 -24.92 13.77
CA SER A 314 4.41 -23.79 14.46
C SER A 314 4.21 -22.63 13.50
N MET A 315 2.96 -22.14 13.41
CA MET A 315 2.59 -20.91 12.68
C MET A 315 2.19 -19.80 13.66
N GLN A 316 2.38 -20.01 14.95
CA GLN A 316 2.09 -19.02 15.97
C GLN A 316 3.27 -18.08 16.09
N ARG A 317 3.01 -16.80 15.98
CA ARG A 317 4.03 -15.75 16.06
C ARG A 317 4.56 -15.62 17.47
N PRO A 318 5.90 -15.70 17.70
CA PRO A 318 6.49 -15.55 19.03
C PRO A 318 6.22 -14.17 19.66
N ASP A 319 6.29 -13.11 18.86
CA ASP A 319 6.06 -11.73 19.31
C ASP A 319 4.62 -11.45 19.80
N VAL A 320 3.71 -12.41 19.57
CA VAL A 320 2.31 -12.34 19.99
C VAL A 320 2.03 -13.30 21.14
N ALA A 321 2.68 -14.47 21.15
CA ALA A 321 2.48 -15.49 22.16
C ALA A 321 2.96 -15.03 23.56
N ASP A 322 4.05 -14.27 23.60
CA ASP A 322 4.69 -13.81 24.85
C ASP A 322 4.18 -12.45 25.34
N ASN A 323 3.28 -11.79 24.57
CA ASN A 323 2.86 -10.44 24.84
C ASN A 323 1.38 -10.40 25.24
N SER A 324 1.09 -10.05 26.48
CA SER A 324 -0.28 -9.81 26.96
C SER A 324 -0.95 -8.59 26.30
N ASP A 325 -0.19 -7.78 25.54
CA ASP A 325 -0.67 -6.60 24.84
C ASP A 325 -1.21 -6.96 23.43
N ILE A 326 -2.52 -6.94 23.29
CA ILE A 326 -3.24 -7.16 22.01
C ILE A 326 -2.74 -6.20 20.91
N SER A 327 -2.29 -5.00 21.29
CA SER A 327 -1.84 -3.96 20.35
C SER A 327 -0.41 -4.18 19.84
N ASN A 328 0.34 -5.13 20.38
CA ASN A 328 1.77 -5.33 20.09
C ASN A 328 2.57 -4.02 20.24
N LEU A 329 2.48 -3.40 21.41
CA LEU A 329 3.13 -2.13 21.79
C LEU A 329 2.62 -0.88 21.03
N ARG A 330 1.67 -0.99 20.11
CA ARG A 330 1.23 0.15 19.29
C ARG A 330 0.64 1.27 20.13
N PHE A 331 -0.18 0.98 21.14
CA PHE A 331 -0.74 2.02 22.01
C PHE A 331 0.36 2.78 22.75
N ARG A 332 1.43 2.10 23.18
CA ARG A 332 2.59 2.75 23.82
C ARG A 332 3.35 3.63 22.83
N ILE A 333 3.53 3.16 21.58
CA ILE A 333 4.15 3.94 20.50
C ILE A 333 3.30 5.18 20.19
N TRP A 334 1.98 5.03 20.05
CA TRP A 334 1.08 6.16 19.74
C TRP A 334 1.01 7.17 20.87
N SER A 335 0.93 6.73 22.13
CA SER A 335 1.00 7.62 23.29
C SER A 335 2.31 8.41 23.29
N SER A 336 3.44 7.73 23.09
CA SER A 336 4.75 8.37 22.98
C SER A 336 4.83 9.37 21.82
N ALA A 337 4.24 9.06 20.66
CA ALA A 337 4.15 9.98 19.53
C ALA A 337 3.34 11.24 19.86
N VAL A 338 2.24 11.10 20.60
CA VAL A 338 1.42 12.22 21.08
C VAL A 338 2.19 13.07 22.10
N ASP A 339 2.98 12.47 22.97
CA ASP A 339 3.80 13.24 23.93
C ASP A 339 4.89 14.04 23.22
N ILE A 340 5.53 13.47 22.20
CA ILE A 340 6.48 14.20 21.35
C ILE A 340 5.76 15.32 20.57
N PHE A 341 4.57 15.05 19.99
CA PHE A 341 3.77 16.06 19.31
C PHE A 341 3.45 17.28 20.19
N LYS A 342 3.13 17.09 21.49
CA LYS A 342 2.85 18.19 22.42
C LYS A 342 4.00 19.17 22.53
N THR A 343 5.25 18.76 22.32
CA THR A 343 6.43 19.64 22.38
C THR A 343 6.55 20.56 21.16
N SER A 344 5.87 20.25 20.05
CA SER A 344 5.82 21.07 18.82
C SER A 344 4.46 20.90 18.11
N TRP A 345 3.39 21.27 18.81
CA TRP A 345 2.02 20.98 18.42
C TRP A 345 1.58 21.66 17.12
N LEU A 346 2.13 22.84 16.78
CA LEU A 346 1.65 23.62 15.63
C LEU A 346 2.17 23.07 14.29
N PHE A 347 3.47 22.82 14.18
CA PHE A 347 4.13 22.37 12.93
C PHE A 347 4.72 20.97 13.00
N GLY A 348 4.58 20.25 14.14
CA GLY A 348 5.18 18.94 14.33
C GLY A 348 6.71 18.99 14.44
N VAL A 349 7.35 17.82 14.20
CA VAL A 349 8.80 17.66 14.42
C VAL A 349 9.56 17.24 13.16
N SER A 350 8.97 17.44 12.01
CA SER A 350 9.40 17.06 10.65
C SER A 350 9.28 15.57 10.28
N PRO A 351 9.07 15.25 8.98
CA PRO A 351 8.63 13.92 8.55
C PRO A 351 9.58 12.76 8.78
N ARG A 352 10.90 12.99 8.77
CA ARG A 352 11.90 11.90 8.82
C ARG A 352 12.81 11.97 10.04
N ASN A 353 12.70 13.01 10.84
CA ASN A 353 13.62 13.27 11.94
C ASN A 353 12.98 13.18 13.32
N ALA A 354 11.75 12.67 13.40
CA ALA A 354 11.04 12.54 14.68
C ALA A 354 11.81 11.75 15.72
N LEU A 355 12.54 10.70 15.33
CA LEU A 355 13.38 9.93 16.24
C LEU A 355 14.58 10.74 16.75
N SER A 356 15.29 11.46 15.87
CA SER A 356 16.43 12.30 16.26
C SER A 356 15.98 13.45 17.18
N TYR A 357 14.85 14.08 16.84
CA TYR A 357 14.22 15.08 17.68
C TYR A 357 13.84 14.53 19.06
N ALA A 358 13.17 13.36 19.09
CA ALA A 358 12.73 12.76 20.35
C ALA A 358 13.90 12.39 21.27
N LYS A 359 15.02 11.91 20.71
CA LYS A 359 16.24 11.63 21.50
C LYS A 359 16.85 12.88 22.11
N ASP A 360 16.74 14.03 21.44
CA ASP A 360 17.28 15.31 21.93
C ASP A 360 16.34 15.97 22.97
N VAL A 361 15.04 16.05 22.67
CA VAL A 361 14.08 16.86 23.43
C VAL A 361 13.33 16.04 24.51
N LEU A 362 13.05 14.77 24.23
CA LEU A 362 12.28 13.88 25.12
C LEU A 362 12.91 12.48 25.19
N PRO A 363 14.15 12.33 25.70
CA PRO A 363 14.88 11.06 25.68
C PRO A 363 14.19 9.93 26.47
N GLY A 364 13.31 10.28 27.42
CA GLY A 364 12.47 9.34 28.17
C GLY A 364 11.28 8.78 27.37
N ALA A 365 10.96 9.34 26.21
CA ALA A 365 9.85 8.86 25.39
C ALA A 365 10.11 7.45 24.85
N PHE A 366 9.08 6.62 24.80
CA PHE A 366 9.21 5.22 24.35
C PHE A 366 9.77 5.09 22.93
N ILE A 367 9.37 5.98 21.99
CA ILE A 367 9.92 6.07 20.64
C ILE A 367 11.42 6.37 20.68
N ALA A 368 11.88 7.30 21.52
CA ALA A 368 13.29 7.68 21.63
C ALA A 368 14.15 6.52 22.15
N GLN A 369 13.66 5.79 23.15
CA GLN A 369 14.36 4.67 23.79
C GLN A 369 14.46 3.44 22.88
N ARG A 370 13.39 3.13 22.15
CA ARG A 370 13.28 1.90 21.33
C ARG A 370 13.65 2.08 19.85
N GLY A 371 13.73 3.32 19.37
CA GLY A 371 14.02 3.60 17.97
C GLY A 371 12.88 3.26 17.01
N TYR A 372 11.63 3.27 17.48
CA TYR A 372 10.47 2.95 16.67
C TYR A 372 9.99 4.15 15.85
N ASP A 373 9.36 3.87 14.69
CA ASP A 373 8.47 4.80 13.99
C ASP A 373 7.06 4.72 14.58
N ALA A 374 6.20 5.69 14.25
CA ALA A 374 4.82 5.75 14.74
C ALA A 374 3.95 4.53 14.33
N HIS A 375 4.32 3.81 13.27
CA HIS A 375 3.58 2.67 12.72
C HIS A 375 2.07 2.93 12.52
N ASN A 376 1.73 4.18 12.24
CA ASN A 376 0.37 4.64 11.97
C ASN A 376 0.50 5.96 11.19
N PHE A 377 0.00 5.97 9.95
CA PHE A 377 0.09 7.15 9.08
C PHE A 377 -0.59 8.39 9.68
N TYR A 378 -1.73 8.22 10.32
CA TYR A 378 -2.51 9.35 10.87
C TYR A 378 -1.81 9.96 12.08
N VAL A 379 -1.30 9.12 12.99
CA VAL A 379 -0.49 9.56 14.15
C VAL A 379 0.84 10.15 13.67
N ALA A 380 1.49 9.53 12.68
CA ALA A 380 2.70 10.04 12.07
C ALA A 380 2.49 11.43 11.45
N THR A 381 1.36 11.64 10.76
CA THR A 381 1.02 12.96 10.20
C THR A 381 0.92 14.02 11.29
N LEU A 382 0.23 13.71 12.39
CA LEU A 382 0.13 14.61 13.54
C LEU A 382 1.52 14.93 14.13
N LEU A 383 2.33 13.91 14.34
CA LEU A 383 3.68 14.02 14.87
C LEU A 383 4.58 14.87 13.95
N TYR A 384 4.54 14.63 12.66
CA TYR A 384 5.48 15.22 11.69
C TYR A 384 5.12 16.63 11.27
N THR A 385 3.82 16.95 11.18
CA THR A 385 3.33 18.21 10.59
C THR A 385 2.49 19.04 11.54
N GLY A 386 2.28 18.55 12.77
CA GLY A 386 1.47 19.23 13.77
C GLY A 386 0.00 19.38 13.37
N ILE A 387 -0.71 20.27 14.04
CA ILE A 387 -2.11 20.59 13.73
C ILE A 387 -2.22 21.22 12.34
N SER A 388 -1.28 22.08 11.93
CA SER A 388 -1.34 22.81 10.66
C SER A 388 -1.41 21.85 9.44
N GLY A 389 -0.54 20.84 9.38
CA GLY A 389 -0.56 19.87 8.30
C GLY A 389 -1.67 18.82 8.48
N SER A 390 -1.88 18.33 9.70
CA SER A 390 -2.90 17.31 9.97
C SER A 390 -4.30 17.79 9.66
N LEU A 391 -4.64 19.04 9.99
CA LEU A 391 -5.94 19.62 9.69
C LEU A 391 -6.17 19.74 8.17
N THR A 392 -5.18 20.25 7.43
CA THR A 392 -5.30 20.43 5.99
C THR A 392 -5.40 19.11 5.23
N LEU A 393 -4.57 18.11 5.60
CA LEU A 393 -4.66 16.77 5.02
C LEU A 393 -5.95 16.06 5.45
N GLY A 394 -6.38 16.23 6.72
CA GLY A 394 -7.64 15.69 7.22
C GLY A 394 -8.85 16.23 6.46
N ILE A 395 -8.92 17.54 6.23
CA ILE A 395 -9.98 18.17 5.42
C ILE A 395 -9.96 17.60 3.99
N PHE A 396 -8.78 17.46 3.38
CA PHE A 396 -8.64 16.84 2.06
C PHE A 396 -9.21 15.43 2.01
N LEU A 397 -8.81 14.57 2.96
CA LEU A 397 -9.24 13.17 3.02
C LEU A 397 -10.75 13.06 3.28
N VAL A 398 -11.28 13.83 4.23
CA VAL A 398 -12.73 13.84 4.56
C VAL A 398 -13.56 14.33 3.37
N LYS A 399 -13.15 15.43 2.71
CA LYS A 399 -13.84 15.92 1.50
C LYS A 399 -13.80 14.90 0.37
N SER A 400 -12.67 14.24 0.17
CA SER A 400 -12.51 13.19 -0.85
C SER A 400 -13.41 12.00 -0.54
N ALA A 401 -13.41 11.49 0.70
CA ALA A 401 -14.26 10.39 1.14
C ALA A 401 -15.75 10.74 1.02
N TYR A 402 -16.15 11.93 1.46
CA TYR A 402 -17.52 12.41 1.34
C TYR A 402 -17.98 12.50 -0.14
N SER A 403 -17.12 13.05 -1.00
CA SER A 403 -17.39 13.16 -2.44
C SER A 403 -17.60 11.79 -3.08
N ILE A 404 -16.73 10.81 -2.75
CA ILE A 404 -16.81 9.43 -3.22
C ILE A 404 -18.10 8.79 -2.74
N ALA A 405 -18.42 8.86 -1.43
CA ALA A 405 -19.60 8.25 -0.85
C ALA A 405 -20.87 8.86 -1.44
N LYS A 406 -20.96 10.20 -1.51
CA LYS A 406 -22.12 10.91 -2.10
C LYS A 406 -22.36 10.51 -3.56
N HIS A 407 -21.27 10.45 -4.35
CA HIS A 407 -21.35 10.11 -5.76
C HIS A 407 -21.74 8.65 -5.95
N TYR A 408 -21.17 7.73 -5.16
CA TYR A 408 -21.47 6.31 -5.19
C TYR A 408 -22.92 5.99 -4.81
N ILE A 409 -23.48 6.70 -3.83
CA ILE A 409 -24.90 6.55 -3.42
C ILE A 409 -25.84 7.07 -4.50
N LYS A 410 -25.50 8.19 -5.17
CA LYS A 410 -26.36 8.79 -6.21
C LYS A 410 -26.34 8.02 -7.52
N ASN A 411 -25.19 7.50 -7.94
CA ASN A 411 -24.98 6.88 -9.26
C ASN A 411 -24.97 5.35 -9.19
N LYS A 412 -26.15 4.74 -9.26
CA LYS A 412 -26.30 3.26 -9.26
C LYS A 412 -25.52 2.56 -10.39
N PHE A 413 -25.24 3.27 -11.49
CA PHE A 413 -24.45 2.75 -12.61
C PHE A 413 -23.01 2.41 -12.21
N LEU A 414 -22.41 3.13 -11.26
CA LEU A 414 -21.03 2.89 -10.79
C LEU A 414 -20.87 1.53 -10.12
N ILE A 415 -21.94 0.96 -9.57
CA ILE A 415 -21.91 -0.38 -8.96
C ILE A 415 -21.49 -1.45 -9.98
N SER A 416 -21.80 -1.26 -11.27
CA SER A 416 -21.41 -2.17 -12.34
C SER A 416 -20.03 -1.90 -12.94
N ASP A 417 -19.42 -0.74 -12.64
CA ASP A 417 -18.10 -0.37 -13.16
C ASP A 417 -16.98 -1.02 -12.37
N ALA A 418 -16.45 -2.13 -12.90
CA ALA A 418 -15.37 -2.88 -12.26
C ALA A 418 -14.07 -2.07 -12.09
N PHE A 419 -13.74 -1.18 -13.04
CA PHE A 419 -12.56 -0.33 -12.95
C PHE A 419 -12.68 0.68 -11.81
N PHE A 420 -13.82 1.36 -11.72
CA PHE A 420 -14.08 2.34 -10.67
C PHE A 420 -14.10 1.68 -9.28
N ASN A 421 -14.79 0.54 -9.15
CA ASN A 421 -14.86 -0.22 -7.91
C ASN A 421 -13.49 -0.74 -7.46
N SER A 422 -12.62 -1.14 -8.39
CA SER A 422 -11.27 -1.59 -8.04
C SER A 422 -10.42 -0.46 -7.47
N MET A 423 -10.55 0.76 -8.01
CA MET A 423 -9.85 1.92 -7.45
C MET A 423 -10.36 2.27 -6.06
N ILE A 424 -11.69 2.27 -5.82
CA ILE A 424 -12.25 2.54 -4.49
C ILE A 424 -11.81 1.49 -3.49
N ALA A 425 -11.93 0.19 -3.82
CA ALA A 425 -11.51 -0.90 -2.95
C ALA A 425 -10.02 -0.79 -2.58
N SER A 426 -9.16 -0.42 -3.55
CA SER A 426 -7.74 -0.22 -3.31
C SER A 426 -7.47 0.97 -2.39
N VAL A 427 -8.13 2.11 -2.61
CA VAL A 427 -8.01 3.29 -1.74
C VAL A 427 -8.48 2.98 -0.32
N LEU A 428 -9.60 2.26 -0.15
CA LEU A 428 -10.08 1.81 1.15
C LEU A 428 -9.10 0.87 1.86
N CYS A 429 -8.54 -0.11 1.13
CA CYS A 429 -7.54 -1.03 1.65
C CYS A 429 -6.32 -0.29 2.19
N ILE A 430 -5.76 0.64 1.38
CA ILE A 430 -4.55 1.38 1.76
C ILE A 430 -4.83 2.40 2.86
N ALA A 431 -5.99 3.05 2.86
CA ALA A 431 -6.40 3.94 3.94
C ALA A 431 -6.52 3.19 5.27
N ALA A 432 -7.11 1.99 5.27
CA ALA A 432 -7.20 1.14 6.44
C ALA A 432 -5.83 0.64 6.91
N SER A 433 -4.96 0.22 5.98
CA SER A 433 -3.58 -0.18 6.31
C SER A 433 -2.81 0.95 6.97
N GLY A 434 -3.08 2.20 6.62
CA GLY A 434 -2.50 3.39 7.22
C GLY A 434 -2.74 3.54 8.73
N MET A 435 -3.72 2.86 9.30
CA MET A 435 -3.88 2.78 10.77
C MET A 435 -2.79 1.94 11.45
N PHE A 436 -2.09 1.12 10.68
CA PHE A 436 -1.10 0.18 11.18
C PHE A 436 0.27 0.31 10.55
N LEU A 437 0.39 1.10 9.47
CA LEU A 437 1.59 1.31 8.67
C LEU A 437 1.72 2.80 8.32
N SER A 438 2.96 3.27 8.08
CA SER A 438 3.24 4.68 7.75
C SER A 438 3.40 4.92 6.24
N GLU A 439 2.79 4.08 5.38
CA GLU A 439 3.12 3.96 3.95
C GLU A 439 2.43 4.95 2.99
N ILE A 440 1.47 5.78 3.44
CA ILE A 440 0.58 6.48 2.49
C ILE A 440 1.25 7.69 1.80
N LEU A 441 2.15 8.42 2.48
CA LEU A 441 2.63 9.70 1.97
C LEU A 441 4.13 9.99 2.19
N PHE A 442 4.64 9.80 3.42
CA PHE A 442 6.00 10.23 3.78
C PHE A 442 7.10 9.31 3.20
N ILE A 443 6.72 8.11 2.80
CA ILE A 443 7.55 7.11 2.14
C ILE A 443 6.80 6.67 0.89
N THR A 444 7.48 6.71 -0.27
CA THR A 444 6.86 6.24 -1.50
C THR A 444 6.98 4.71 -1.59
N THR A 445 5.84 4.06 -1.52
CA THR A 445 5.66 2.60 -1.62
C THR A 445 4.74 2.25 -2.80
N VAL A 446 4.58 0.96 -3.09
CA VAL A 446 3.55 0.50 -4.05
C VAL A 446 2.15 0.90 -3.58
N GLY A 447 1.89 0.83 -2.25
CA GLY A 447 0.63 1.27 -1.65
C GLY A 447 0.39 2.76 -1.89
N SER A 448 1.34 3.64 -1.54
CA SER A 448 1.21 5.09 -1.76
C SER A 448 1.03 5.45 -3.24
N PHE A 449 1.76 4.78 -4.13
CA PHE A 449 1.64 4.97 -5.57
C PHE A 449 0.19 4.74 -6.06
N PHE A 450 -0.40 3.59 -5.73
CA PHE A 450 -1.79 3.31 -6.10
C PHE A 450 -2.80 4.18 -5.36
N PHE A 451 -2.55 4.50 -4.09
CA PHE A 451 -3.44 5.37 -3.33
C PHE A 451 -3.63 6.73 -4.01
N TRP A 452 -2.53 7.42 -4.30
CA TRP A 452 -2.60 8.77 -4.88
C TRP A 452 -3.08 8.76 -6.32
N LEU A 453 -2.62 7.82 -7.13
CA LEU A 453 -3.05 7.67 -8.53
C LEU A 453 -4.55 7.38 -8.61
N PHE A 454 -5.07 6.49 -7.76
CA PHE A 454 -6.47 6.11 -7.78
C PHE A 454 -7.36 7.17 -7.15
N LEU A 455 -6.98 7.75 -6.02
CA LEU A 455 -7.74 8.83 -5.39
C LEU A 455 -7.91 10.02 -6.32
N GLY A 456 -6.84 10.39 -7.03
CA GLY A 456 -6.89 11.46 -8.04
C GLY A 456 -7.75 11.09 -9.25
N SER A 457 -7.66 9.86 -9.73
CA SER A 457 -8.46 9.36 -10.85
C SER A 457 -9.97 9.31 -10.51
N ILE A 458 -10.31 8.85 -9.31
CA ILE A 458 -11.68 8.87 -8.78
C ILE A 458 -12.20 10.31 -8.69
N SER A 459 -11.41 11.20 -8.08
CA SER A 459 -11.78 12.62 -7.90
C SER A 459 -12.00 13.32 -9.24
N HIS A 460 -11.16 13.06 -10.25
CA HIS A 460 -11.31 13.60 -11.60
C HIS A 460 -12.62 13.16 -12.25
N ARG A 461 -12.92 11.86 -12.18
CA ARG A 461 -14.13 11.28 -12.76
C ARG A 461 -15.40 11.84 -12.14
N ILE A 462 -15.46 11.91 -10.80
CA ILE A 462 -16.59 12.50 -10.06
C ILE A 462 -16.79 13.97 -10.48
N CYS A 463 -15.70 14.75 -10.59
CA CYS A 463 -15.78 16.15 -10.98
C CYS A 463 -16.30 16.34 -12.41
N LYS A 464 -15.95 15.44 -13.34
CA LYS A 464 -16.39 15.48 -14.74
C LYS A 464 -17.89 15.16 -14.84
N GLU A 465 -18.36 14.10 -14.19
CA GLU A 465 -19.76 13.70 -14.20
C GLU A 465 -20.68 14.76 -13.56
N ASN A 466 -20.24 15.42 -12.47
CA ASN A 466 -20.99 16.52 -11.86
C ASN A 466 -21.10 17.78 -12.74
N LYS A 467 -20.23 17.95 -13.77
CA LYS A 467 -20.32 19.07 -14.72
C LYS A 467 -21.17 18.77 -15.94
N SER A 468 -21.49 17.50 -16.17
CA SER A 468 -22.31 17.04 -17.30
C SER A 468 -23.82 16.92 -16.94
N ILE A 469 -24.14 17.12 -15.67
CA ILE A 469 -25.50 17.25 -15.12
C ILE A 469 -25.82 18.74 -14.91
#